data_8d645882c16a166f4ae862f979d76e0f
#
_entry.id   8d645882c16a166f4ae862f979d76e0f
#
_cell.length_a   1.000
_cell.length_b   1.000
_cell.length_c   1.000
_cell.angle_alpha   90.00
_cell.angle_beta   90.00
_cell.angle_gamma   90.00
#
_symmetry.space_group_name_H-M   'P 1'
#
loop_
_entity.id
_entity.type
_entity.pdbx_description
1 polymer ?
#
loop_
_entity_poly.entity_id
_entity_poly.type
_entity_poly.pdbx_seq_one_letter_code
_entity_poly.pdbx_strand_id
1 'polypeptide(L)'
;MRAQGTTSDVQVFTMSDTVGQFIEFLRRHDDEAWAAIVASLLPDVHPVDQNALRVWFAFYPVKLFRMLAEDEARARQDCLLNGRYRLADHIHTSHRFFYGHRFWPKVQKAVLIDLRTPPRTTLENHIRQAARRTGVDPTLALGITAVAYATLQQVGVEAFSTPPPPINVPQLTPAQIIAERRRPEPRTLRDLLLRSEINQTYTICFDEHDPAAKFQAIYGQPLTTAAGQMPNAAAFKKKDPRCVAGPIPTECQTGACGTCWIGVLSGAENLSAITPFEVTRLKKIGYPYDGTEHPVIRLACKTVCEGKASIVIPPWNGVLANWDHPPIRG
;
A
#
# COMPACT_ATOMS: atom_id res chain seq x y z
N MET A 1 66.09 -14.41 22.58
CA MET A 1 64.75 -14.82 22.14
C MET A 1 63.80 -13.67 22.47
N ARG A 2 63.40 -12.89 21.47
CA ARG A 2 62.38 -11.81 21.61
C ARG A 2 61.07 -12.37 21.08
N ALA A 3 60.04 -12.39 21.93
CA ALA A 3 58.71 -12.75 21.56
C ALA A 3 58.07 -11.60 20.74
N GLN A 4 57.70 -11.89 19.51
CA GLN A 4 56.89 -10.99 18.66
C GLN A 4 55.45 -11.16 19.11
N GLY A 5 54.88 -10.09 19.69
CA GLY A 5 53.44 -9.99 19.95
C GLY A 5 52.70 -9.68 18.65
N THR A 6 51.85 -10.59 18.24
CA THR A 6 50.84 -10.38 17.20
C THR A 6 49.74 -9.49 17.76
N THR A 7 49.77 -8.22 17.37
CA THR A 7 48.66 -7.31 17.53
C THR A 7 47.58 -7.73 16.55
N SER A 8 46.48 -8.30 17.06
CA SER A 8 45.26 -8.50 16.30
C SER A 8 44.62 -7.13 16.08
N ASP A 9 44.62 -6.63 14.85
CA ASP A 9 43.88 -5.49 14.41
C ASP A 9 42.37 -5.77 14.56
N VAL A 10 41.84 -5.36 15.70
CA VAL A 10 40.39 -5.24 15.86
C VAL A 10 39.99 -3.99 15.07
N GLN A 11 39.48 -4.18 13.86
CA GLN A 11 38.86 -3.09 13.06
C GLN A 11 37.71 -2.50 13.90
N VAL A 12 37.95 -1.31 14.43
CA VAL A 12 36.91 -0.49 15.06
C VAL A 12 36.02 0.05 13.94
N PHE A 13 34.94 -0.65 13.61
CA PHE A 13 33.94 -0.15 12.68
C PHE A 13 33.26 1.08 13.27
N THR A 14 33.34 2.21 12.58
CA THR A 14 32.57 3.40 12.94
C THR A 14 31.07 3.14 12.70
N MET A 15 30.17 3.80 13.45
CA MET A 15 28.72 3.66 13.24
C MET A 15 28.31 4.04 11.79
N SER A 16 29.03 4.96 11.16
CA SER A 16 28.84 5.35 9.76
C SER A 16 29.08 4.20 8.80
N ASP A 17 30.13 3.39 9.03
CA ASP A 17 30.49 2.26 8.18
C ASP A 17 29.46 1.13 8.27
N THR A 18 28.91 0.89 9.45
CA THR A 18 27.89 -0.13 9.69
C THR A 18 26.58 0.20 8.98
N VAL A 19 26.13 1.45 9.08
CA VAL A 19 24.92 1.92 8.37
C VAL A 19 25.10 1.82 6.87
N GLY A 20 26.29 2.21 6.35
CA GLY A 20 26.62 2.10 4.94
C GLY A 20 26.56 0.65 4.44
N GLN A 21 27.14 -0.30 5.20
CA GLN A 21 27.07 -1.74 4.90
C GLN A 21 25.63 -2.26 4.87
N PHE A 22 24.79 -1.82 5.79
CA PHE A 22 23.39 -2.23 5.81
C PHE A 22 22.60 -1.70 4.61
N ILE A 23 22.82 -0.44 4.23
CA ILE A 23 22.19 0.13 3.04
C ILE A 23 22.61 -0.60 1.77
N GLU A 24 23.90 -0.91 1.66
CA GLU A 24 24.40 -1.70 0.52
C GLU A 24 23.80 -3.13 0.51
N PHE A 25 23.63 -3.73 1.68
CA PHE A 25 22.92 -5.01 1.81
C PHE A 25 21.48 -4.91 1.32
N LEU A 26 20.73 -3.83 1.69
CA LEU A 26 19.36 -3.62 1.21
C LEU A 26 19.30 -3.43 -0.31
N ARG A 27 20.23 -2.69 -0.90
CA ARG A 27 20.29 -2.39 -2.35
C ARG A 27 20.44 -3.63 -3.24
N ARG A 28 20.95 -4.75 -2.69
CA ARG A 28 21.07 -6.02 -3.41
C ARG A 28 19.72 -6.71 -3.64
N HIS A 29 18.67 -6.30 -2.93
CA HIS A 29 17.33 -6.89 -3.08
C HIS A 29 16.56 -6.12 -4.16
N ASP A 30 16.38 -6.75 -5.31
CA ASP A 30 15.57 -6.26 -6.42
C ASP A 30 14.08 -6.63 -6.25
N ASP A 31 13.27 -6.35 -7.25
CA ASP A 31 11.82 -6.63 -7.23
C ASP A 31 11.51 -8.12 -7.04
N GLU A 32 12.33 -9.01 -7.64
CA GLU A 32 12.15 -10.46 -7.55
C GLU A 32 12.48 -10.95 -6.14
N ALA A 33 13.57 -10.47 -5.55
CA ALA A 33 13.94 -10.77 -4.17
C ALA A 33 12.87 -10.28 -3.18
N TRP A 34 12.33 -9.07 -3.38
CA TRP A 34 11.24 -8.56 -2.56
C TRP A 34 9.96 -9.37 -2.73
N ALA A 35 9.60 -9.79 -3.94
CA ALA A 35 8.45 -10.67 -4.16
C ALA A 35 8.58 -11.99 -3.41
N ALA A 36 9.76 -12.61 -3.42
CA ALA A 36 10.04 -13.82 -2.66
C ALA A 36 9.94 -13.62 -1.14
N ILE A 37 10.51 -12.50 -0.63
CA ILE A 37 10.42 -12.13 0.80
C ILE A 37 8.96 -11.94 1.21
N VAL A 38 8.18 -11.18 0.44
CA VAL A 38 6.76 -10.94 0.73
C VAL A 38 5.97 -12.25 0.73
N ALA A 39 6.20 -13.13 -0.23
CA ALA A 39 5.57 -14.45 -0.29
C ALA A 39 5.88 -15.31 0.94
N SER A 40 7.14 -15.28 1.42
CA SER A 40 7.58 -16.01 2.62
C SER A 40 7.00 -15.43 3.92
N LEU A 41 6.86 -14.11 4.02
CA LEU A 41 6.31 -13.44 5.20
C LEU A 41 4.78 -13.56 5.30
N LEU A 42 4.10 -13.63 4.16
CA LEU A 42 2.65 -13.46 4.06
C LEU A 42 1.84 -14.43 4.95
N PRO A 43 2.19 -15.72 5.10
CA PRO A 43 1.47 -16.63 5.99
C PRO A 43 1.50 -16.23 7.47
N ASP A 44 2.56 -15.52 7.89
CA ASP A 44 2.76 -15.07 9.27
C ASP A 44 2.26 -13.63 9.53
N VAL A 45 1.87 -12.92 8.47
CA VAL A 45 1.23 -11.60 8.60
C VAL A 45 -0.22 -11.79 9.04
N HIS A 46 -0.67 -10.98 10.02
CA HIS A 46 -2.04 -11.04 10.49
C HIS A 46 -3.04 -10.86 9.31
N PRO A 47 -4.13 -11.66 9.24
CA PRO A 47 -5.07 -11.60 8.11
C PRO A 47 -5.62 -10.21 7.78
N VAL A 48 -5.68 -9.30 8.76
CA VAL A 48 -6.12 -7.91 8.55
C VAL A 48 -5.22 -7.16 7.57
N ASP A 49 -3.92 -7.48 7.51
CA ASP A 49 -2.89 -6.78 6.72
C ASP A 49 -2.31 -7.59 5.55
N GLN A 50 -2.72 -8.85 5.34
CA GLN A 50 -2.15 -9.67 4.26
C GLN A 50 -2.35 -9.04 2.88
N ASN A 51 -3.55 -8.60 2.54
CA ASN A 51 -3.80 -7.93 1.27
C ASN A 51 -3.20 -6.51 1.24
N ALA A 52 -3.17 -5.81 2.37
CA ALA A 52 -2.49 -4.52 2.46
C ALA A 52 -1.00 -4.64 2.08
N LEU A 53 -0.31 -5.71 2.55
CA LEU A 53 1.08 -5.98 2.18
C LEU A 53 1.24 -6.21 0.68
N ARG A 54 0.40 -7.06 0.07
CA ARG A 54 0.42 -7.30 -1.38
C ARG A 54 0.18 -6.02 -2.18
N VAL A 55 -0.81 -5.22 -1.76
CA VAL A 55 -1.17 -3.96 -2.42
C VAL A 55 -0.03 -2.96 -2.33
N TRP A 56 0.60 -2.79 -1.16
CA TRP A 56 1.69 -1.83 -1.01
C TRP A 56 2.89 -2.19 -1.90
N PHE A 57 3.31 -3.45 -1.91
CA PHE A 57 4.43 -3.89 -2.74
C PHE A 57 4.11 -3.88 -4.24
N ALA A 58 2.84 -3.97 -4.63
CA ALA A 58 2.42 -3.74 -6.02
C ALA A 58 2.49 -2.26 -6.40
N PHE A 59 2.18 -1.33 -5.47
CA PHE A 59 2.22 0.11 -5.71
C PHE A 59 3.63 0.68 -5.70
N TYR A 60 4.53 0.12 -4.91
CA TYR A 60 5.90 0.62 -4.73
C TYR A 60 6.94 -0.45 -5.05
N PRO A 61 6.98 -0.98 -6.30
CA PRO A 61 8.00 -1.93 -6.70
C PRO A 61 9.38 -1.25 -6.71
N VAL A 62 10.44 -2.00 -6.39
CA VAL A 62 11.82 -1.51 -6.43
C VAL A 62 12.20 -1.06 -7.84
N LYS A 63 11.67 -1.74 -8.88
CA LYS A 63 11.85 -1.36 -10.27
C LYS A 63 11.32 0.05 -10.57
N LEU A 64 10.13 0.40 -10.09
CA LEU A 64 9.60 1.76 -10.23
C LEU A 64 10.53 2.80 -9.63
N PHE A 65 11.07 2.53 -8.44
CA PHE A 65 12.05 3.41 -7.80
C PHE A 65 13.29 3.64 -8.68
N ARG A 66 13.85 2.57 -9.26
CA ARG A 66 15.01 2.66 -10.17
C ARG A 66 14.68 3.46 -11.42
N MET A 67 13.55 3.19 -12.05
CA MET A 67 13.10 3.95 -13.24
C MET A 67 12.96 5.46 -12.95
N LEU A 68 12.40 5.81 -11.79
CA LEU A 68 12.27 7.21 -11.36
C LEU A 68 13.62 7.87 -11.07
N ALA A 69 14.59 7.11 -10.54
CA ALA A 69 15.93 7.60 -10.27
C ALA A 69 16.77 7.79 -11.55
N GLU A 70 16.55 6.97 -12.58
CA GLU A 70 17.24 7.05 -13.86
C GLU A 70 16.69 8.15 -14.77
N ASP A 71 15.37 8.18 -14.98
CA ASP A 71 14.66 9.18 -15.81
C ASP A 71 13.22 9.33 -15.34
N GLU A 72 12.98 10.32 -14.50
CA GLU A 72 11.66 10.59 -13.92
C GLU A 72 10.61 10.92 -14.99
N ALA A 73 10.97 11.70 -16.01
CA ALA A 73 10.02 12.12 -17.03
C ALA A 73 9.52 10.93 -17.85
N ARG A 74 10.45 10.07 -18.25
CA ARG A 74 10.15 8.82 -18.94
C ARG A 74 9.37 7.84 -18.07
N ALA A 75 9.76 7.65 -16.81
CA ALA A 75 9.06 6.77 -15.88
C ALA A 75 7.59 7.22 -15.67
N ARG A 76 7.35 8.54 -15.54
CA ARG A 76 5.99 9.09 -15.45
C ARG A 76 5.15 8.75 -16.68
N GLN A 77 5.73 8.89 -17.86
CA GLN A 77 5.04 8.62 -19.13
C GLN A 77 4.80 7.12 -19.30
N ASP A 78 5.81 6.29 -19.15
CA ASP A 78 5.75 4.85 -19.40
C ASP A 78 4.83 4.15 -18.39
N CYS A 79 4.88 4.57 -17.11
CA CYS A 79 4.05 4.04 -16.05
C CYS A 79 2.70 4.76 -15.89
N LEU A 80 2.40 5.79 -16.68
CA LEU A 80 1.17 6.59 -16.58
C LEU A 80 0.94 7.14 -15.16
N LEU A 81 2.01 7.60 -14.51
CA LEU A 81 1.97 8.06 -13.12
C LEU A 81 1.39 9.48 -13.04
N ASN A 82 0.43 9.67 -12.12
CA ASN A 82 -0.19 10.95 -11.79
C ASN A 82 -0.11 11.23 -10.29
N GLY A 83 -0.14 12.50 -9.90
CA GLY A 83 -0.11 12.92 -8.50
C GLY A 83 1.23 12.61 -7.81
N ARG A 84 1.18 12.24 -6.53
CA ARG A 84 2.36 11.88 -5.74
C ARG A 84 2.73 10.43 -5.98
N TYR A 85 3.80 10.18 -6.68
CA TYR A 85 4.27 8.84 -7.04
C TYR A 85 5.65 8.50 -6.45
N ARG A 86 6.38 9.48 -5.91
CA ARG A 86 7.64 9.23 -5.21
C ARG A 86 7.39 8.92 -3.74
N LEU A 87 7.93 7.79 -3.27
CA LEU A 87 7.76 7.38 -1.88
C LEU A 87 8.32 8.41 -0.89
N ALA A 88 9.34 9.17 -1.30
CA ALA A 88 9.92 10.27 -0.51
C ALA A 88 8.90 11.37 -0.13
N ASP A 89 7.87 11.57 -0.95
CA ASP A 89 6.83 12.59 -0.70
C ASP A 89 5.78 12.14 0.35
N HIS A 90 5.78 10.85 0.75
CA HIS A 90 4.77 10.29 1.65
C HIS A 90 5.28 9.09 2.49
N ILE A 91 6.52 9.22 3.00
CA ILE A 91 7.20 8.19 3.81
C ILE A 91 6.32 7.69 4.96
N HIS A 92 5.57 8.56 5.62
CA HIS A 92 4.76 8.24 6.79
C HIS A 92 3.29 7.95 6.47
N THR A 93 2.85 8.12 5.22
CA THR A 93 1.44 8.01 4.83
C THR A 93 1.17 6.97 3.75
N SER A 94 2.21 6.49 3.03
CA SER A 94 2.08 5.50 1.97
C SER A 94 1.43 4.18 2.42
N HIS A 95 1.56 3.86 3.69
CA HIS A 95 1.09 2.64 4.34
C HIS A 95 -0.09 2.88 5.29
N ARG A 96 -0.78 4.03 5.18
CA ARG A 96 -1.87 4.41 6.08
C ARG A 96 -3.02 3.38 6.11
N PHE A 97 -3.26 2.71 5.01
CA PHE A 97 -4.30 1.68 4.89
C PHE A 97 -4.00 0.35 5.61
N PHE A 98 -2.78 0.15 6.13
CA PHE A 98 -2.49 -0.97 7.01
C PHE A 98 -3.12 -0.77 8.40
N TYR A 99 -3.66 -1.84 8.96
CA TYR A 99 -3.92 -1.87 10.39
C TYR A 99 -2.64 -1.61 11.18
N GLY A 100 -1.54 -2.20 10.78
CA GLY A 100 -0.20 -2.04 11.36
C GLY A 100 0.36 -0.61 11.29
N HIS A 101 -0.22 0.30 10.49
CA HIS A 101 0.19 1.72 10.43
C HIS A 101 0.24 2.38 11.82
N ARG A 102 -0.69 2.05 12.71
CA ARG A 102 -0.71 2.54 14.10
C ARG A 102 0.56 2.23 14.89
N PHE A 103 1.36 1.28 14.45
CA PHE A 103 2.64 0.88 15.06
C PHE A 103 3.85 1.50 14.36
N TRP A 104 3.66 2.31 13.32
CA TRP A 104 4.73 2.88 12.50
C TRP A 104 5.86 3.52 13.31
N PRO A 105 5.62 4.37 14.34
CA PRO A 105 6.71 4.97 15.12
C PRO A 105 7.59 3.93 15.82
N LYS A 106 6.99 2.83 16.31
CA LYS A 106 7.73 1.74 16.94
C LYS A 106 8.51 0.92 15.92
N VAL A 107 7.92 0.68 14.75
CA VAL A 107 8.56 -0.04 13.63
C VAL A 107 9.74 0.76 13.09
N GLN A 108 9.57 2.04 12.80
CA GLN A 108 10.64 2.93 12.35
C GLN A 108 11.82 2.92 13.34
N LYS A 109 11.54 3.06 14.64
CA LYS A 109 12.56 2.98 15.69
C LYS A 109 13.28 1.63 15.69
N ALA A 110 12.54 0.52 15.57
CA ALA A 110 13.11 -0.84 15.57
C ALA A 110 14.05 -1.06 14.37
N VAL A 111 13.66 -0.58 13.18
CA VAL A 111 14.50 -0.63 11.97
C VAL A 111 15.76 0.23 12.13
N LEU A 112 15.64 1.46 12.63
CA LEU A 112 16.80 2.34 12.88
C LEU A 112 17.79 1.77 13.91
N ILE A 113 17.29 0.99 14.89
CA ILE A 113 18.16 0.24 15.83
C ILE A 113 18.92 -0.87 15.09
N ASP A 114 18.23 -1.59 14.18
CA ASP A 114 18.83 -2.71 13.44
C ASP A 114 20.00 -2.25 12.54
N LEU A 115 19.93 -1.05 11.97
CA LEU A 115 21.00 -0.46 11.13
C LEU A 115 22.34 -0.26 11.88
N ARG A 116 22.31 -0.28 13.21
CA ARG A 116 23.52 -0.07 14.02
C ARG A 116 24.38 -1.32 14.15
N THR A 117 23.91 -2.44 13.60
CA THR A 117 24.63 -3.72 13.58
C THR A 117 24.86 -4.17 12.14
N PRO A 118 26.04 -4.73 11.81
CA PRO A 118 26.27 -5.27 10.47
C PRO A 118 25.22 -6.34 10.13
N PRO A 119 24.76 -6.41 8.87
CA PRO A 119 23.82 -7.45 8.46
C PRO A 119 24.48 -8.83 8.53
N ARG A 120 23.96 -9.72 9.37
CA ARG A 120 24.53 -11.07 9.62
C ARG A 120 23.62 -12.20 9.15
N THR A 121 22.39 -11.88 8.78
CA THR A 121 21.35 -12.83 8.39
C THR A 121 20.63 -12.35 7.13
N THR A 122 19.64 -13.10 6.67
CA THR A 122 18.79 -12.70 5.53
C THR A 122 17.93 -11.48 5.89
N LEU A 123 17.53 -10.71 4.88
CA LEU A 123 16.62 -9.55 5.08
C LEU A 123 15.30 -9.98 5.72
N GLU A 124 14.78 -11.14 5.36
CA GLU A 124 13.60 -11.72 5.99
C GLU A 124 13.76 -11.86 7.52
N ASN A 125 14.92 -12.39 7.97
CA ASN A 125 15.20 -12.52 9.40
C ASN A 125 15.32 -11.17 10.09
N HIS A 126 15.93 -10.17 9.45
CA HIS A 126 15.97 -8.80 9.96
C HIS A 126 14.57 -8.22 10.14
N ILE A 127 13.68 -8.38 9.13
CA ILE A 127 12.28 -7.97 9.19
C ILE A 127 11.57 -8.63 10.38
N ARG A 128 11.69 -9.95 10.53
CA ARG A 128 11.07 -10.71 11.63
C ARG A 128 11.59 -10.27 13.01
N GLN A 129 12.88 -10.03 13.15
CA GLN A 129 13.49 -9.58 14.39
C GLN A 129 13.07 -8.14 14.75
N ALA A 130 13.07 -7.23 13.77
CA ALA A 130 12.62 -5.86 14.00
C ALA A 130 11.14 -5.80 14.38
N ALA A 131 10.28 -6.61 13.74
CA ALA A 131 8.87 -6.73 14.12
C ALA A 131 8.69 -7.15 15.59
N ARG A 132 9.46 -8.13 16.07
CA ARG A 132 9.45 -8.56 17.49
C ARG A 132 9.94 -7.45 18.44
N ARG A 133 10.92 -6.63 18.04
CA ARG A 133 11.44 -5.51 18.84
C ARG A 133 10.43 -4.39 19.07
N THR A 134 9.35 -4.33 18.28
CA THR A 134 8.30 -3.31 18.46
C THR A 134 7.54 -3.47 19.77
N GLY A 135 7.56 -4.66 20.39
CA GLY A 135 6.82 -4.96 21.62
C GLY A 135 5.30 -5.04 21.43
N VAL A 136 4.83 -5.16 20.17
CA VAL A 136 3.44 -5.46 19.84
C VAL A 136 3.36 -6.88 19.27
N ASP A 137 2.15 -7.39 19.01
CA ASP A 137 1.98 -8.69 18.37
C ASP A 137 2.80 -8.72 17.06
N PRO A 138 3.79 -9.62 16.96
CA PRO A 138 4.65 -9.69 15.79
C PRO A 138 3.89 -9.87 14.46
N THR A 139 2.75 -10.56 14.47
CA THR A 139 1.94 -10.78 13.26
C THR A 139 1.35 -9.47 12.73
N LEU A 140 0.97 -8.54 13.63
CA LEU A 140 0.48 -7.21 13.27
C LEU A 140 1.61 -6.24 12.87
N ALA A 141 2.82 -6.47 13.38
CA ALA A 141 3.97 -5.63 13.05
C ALA A 141 4.70 -6.10 11.78
N LEU A 142 4.58 -7.38 11.39
CA LEU A 142 5.42 -8.00 10.38
C LEU A 142 5.28 -7.34 9.01
N GLY A 143 4.04 -7.16 8.52
CA GLY A 143 3.79 -6.55 7.22
C GLY A 143 4.30 -5.11 7.13
N ILE A 144 3.98 -4.28 8.12
CA ILE A 144 4.43 -2.88 8.17
C ILE A 144 5.94 -2.76 8.38
N THR A 145 6.60 -3.76 8.99
CA THR A 145 8.07 -3.80 9.12
C THR A 145 8.73 -4.10 7.78
N ALA A 146 8.16 -5.00 6.96
CA ALA A 146 8.65 -5.21 5.60
C ALA A 146 8.53 -3.92 4.77
N VAL A 147 7.41 -3.22 4.86
CA VAL A 147 7.21 -1.89 4.26
C VAL A 147 8.29 -0.90 4.73
N ALA A 148 8.65 -0.90 6.01
CA ALA A 148 9.65 0.01 6.55
C ALA A 148 11.05 -0.24 5.96
N TYR A 149 11.48 -1.48 5.81
CA TYR A 149 12.76 -1.80 5.16
C TYR A 149 12.77 -1.43 3.67
N ALA A 150 11.68 -1.70 2.95
CA ALA A 150 11.57 -1.30 1.55
C ALA A 150 11.52 0.24 1.40
N THR A 151 10.82 0.93 2.32
CA THR A 151 10.83 2.40 2.36
C THR A 151 12.25 2.93 2.60
N LEU A 152 12.96 2.39 3.60
CA LEU A 152 14.35 2.76 3.88
C LEU A 152 15.26 2.56 2.67
N GLN A 153 15.13 1.44 1.95
CA GLN A 153 15.88 1.16 0.73
C GLN A 153 15.67 2.23 -0.34
N GLN A 154 14.42 2.71 -0.50
CA GLN A 154 14.06 3.66 -1.55
C GLN A 154 14.41 5.11 -1.20
N VAL A 155 14.18 5.53 0.05
CA VAL A 155 14.32 6.95 0.43
C VAL A 155 15.64 7.27 1.11
N GLY A 156 16.40 6.27 1.57
CA GLY A 156 17.63 6.43 2.32
C GLY A 156 17.41 6.76 3.80
N VAL A 157 18.51 6.71 4.56
CA VAL A 157 18.48 6.82 6.04
C VAL A 157 18.03 8.19 6.51
N GLU A 158 18.51 9.27 5.86
CA GLU A 158 18.20 10.64 6.25
C GLU A 158 16.69 10.91 6.19
N ALA A 159 16.06 10.65 5.04
CA ALA A 159 14.63 10.84 4.86
C ALA A 159 13.81 9.87 5.74
N PHE A 160 14.22 8.60 5.84
CA PHE A 160 13.56 7.60 6.68
C PHE A 160 13.60 7.94 8.16
N SER A 161 14.63 8.66 8.65
CA SER A 161 14.79 9.04 10.06
C SER A 161 13.92 10.23 10.48
N THR A 162 13.24 10.89 9.55
CA THR A 162 12.32 11.99 9.85
C THR A 162 11.24 11.52 10.84
N PRO A 163 10.98 12.25 11.94
CA PRO A 163 9.94 11.86 12.89
C PRO A 163 8.56 11.79 12.22
N PRO A 164 7.79 10.72 12.47
CA PRO A 164 6.45 10.61 11.92
C PRO A 164 5.50 11.60 12.61
N PRO A 165 4.49 12.11 11.89
CA PRO A 165 3.41 12.88 12.52
C PRO A 165 2.64 12.00 13.52
N PRO A 166 1.88 12.61 14.45
CA PRO A 166 0.98 11.85 15.33
C PRO A 166 0.00 11.01 14.51
N ILE A 167 -0.14 9.73 14.90
CA ILE A 167 -1.05 8.80 14.23
C ILE A 167 -2.40 8.87 14.92
N ASN A 168 -3.41 9.34 14.19
CA ASN A 168 -4.79 9.36 14.63
C ASN A 168 -5.60 8.37 13.78
N VAL A 169 -5.85 7.18 14.34
CA VAL A 169 -6.64 6.11 13.69
C VAL A 169 -7.70 5.60 14.67
N PRO A 170 -8.85 5.10 14.17
CA PRO A 170 -9.89 4.52 15.02
C PRO A 170 -9.36 3.41 15.92
N GLN A 171 -9.91 3.28 17.12
CA GLN A 171 -9.53 2.27 18.12
C GLN A 171 -10.15 0.88 17.85
N LEU A 172 -10.40 0.54 16.58
CA LEU A 172 -10.91 -0.78 16.21
C LEU A 172 -9.83 -1.86 16.38
N THR A 173 -10.23 -3.01 16.91
CA THR A 173 -9.37 -4.20 16.95
C THR A 173 -9.26 -4.84 15.56
N PRO A 174 -8.22 -5.68 15.29
CA PRO A 174 -8.13 -6.43 14.04
C PRO A 174 -9.37 -7.28 13.77
N ALA A 175 -9.89 -7.93 14.81
CA ALA A 175 -11.09 -8.76 14.73
C ALA A 175 -12.32 -7.96 14.32
N GLN A 176 -12.47 -6.71 14.83
CA GLN A 176 -13.59 -5.83 14.46
C GLN A 176 -13.50 -5.39 12.99
N ILE A 177 -12.31 -5.09 12.47
CA ILE A 177 -12.13 -4.75 11.05
C ILE A 177 -12.48 -5.96 10.17
N ILE A 178 -11.98 -7.15 10.51
CA ILE A 178 -12.30 -8.38 9.78
C ILE A 178 -13.80 -8.68 9.83
N ALA A 179 -14.43 -8.50 10.99
CA ALA A 179 -15.88 -8.66 11.12
C ALA A 179 -16.66 -7.66 10.26
N GLU A 180 -16.20 -6.41 10.22
CA GLU A 180 -16.82 -5.37 9.36
C GLU A 180 -16.67 -5.70 7.87
N ARG A 181 -15.50 -6.16 7.44
CA ARG A 181 -15.29 -6.62 6.05
C ARG A 181 -16.26 -7.74 5.66
N ARG A 182 -16.55 -8.67 6.60
CA ARG A 182 -17.43 -9.86 6.39
C ARG A 182 -18.89 -9.59 6.69
N ARG A 183 -19.24 -8.43 7.27
CA ARG A 183 -20.62 -8.11 7.62
C ARG A 183 -21.48 -8.12 6.35
N PRO A 184 -22.54 -8.93 6.28
CA PRO A 184 -23.46 -8.93 5.15
C PRO A 184 -24.14 -7.55 5.03
N GLU A 185 -24.44 -7.16 3.80
CA GLU A 185 -25.23 -5.95 3.56
C GLU A 185 -26.65 -6.12 4.10
N PRO A 186 -27.24 -5.08 4.71
CA PRO A 186 -28.61 -5.12 5.17
C PRO A 186 -29.54 -5.28 3.95
N ARG A 187 -30.30 -6.35 3.91
CA ARG A 187 -31.32 -6.56 2.88
C ARG A 187 -32.56 -5.75 3.22
N THR A 188 -33.04 -4.97 2.25
CA THR A 188 -34.34 -4.30 2.39
C THR A 188 -35.48 -5.30 2.17
N LEU A 189 -36.70 -4.98 2.66
CA LEU A 189 -37.89 -5.80 2.37
C LEU A 189 -38.12 -5.94 0.85
N ARG A 190 -37.74 -4.94 0.06
CA ARG A 190 -37.82 -4.96 -1.39
C ARG A 190 -36.87 -5.97 -2.00
N ASP A 191 -35.63 -6.07 -1.50
CA ASP A 191 -34.63 -7.05 -1.94
C ASP A 191 -35.08 -8.49 -1.64
N LEU A 192 -35.77 -8.67 -0.51
CA LEU A 192 -36.35 -9.96 -0.12
C LEU A 192 -37.53 -10.39 -1.02
N LEU A 193 -38.35 -9.42 -1.46
CA LEU A 193 -39.52 -9.69 -2.30
C LEU A 193 -39.17 -9.90 -3.77
N LEU A 194 -38.19 -9.16 -4.30
CA LEU A 194 -37.87 -9.17 -5.73
C LEU A 194 -36.84 -10.26 -6.13
N ARG A 195 -36.17 -10.90 -5.18
CA ARG A 195 -35.15 -11.98 -5.41
C ARG A 195 -34.16 -11.69 -6.56
N SER A 196 -33.99 -10.43 -6.93
CA SER A 196 -33.16 -10.02 -8.07
C SER A 196 -31.85 -9.43 -7.55
N GLU A 197 -30.72 -10.05 -7.91
CA GLU A 197 -29.39 -9.51 -7.64
C GLU A 197 -29.14 -8.19 -8.38
N ILE A 198 -29.86 -7.93 -9.47
CA ILE A 198 -29.67 -6.81 -10.41
C ILE A 198 -29.87 -5.43 -9.76
N ASN A 199 -30.61 -5.33 -8.66
CA ASN A 199 -30.85 -4.06 -7.95
C ASN A 199 -30.23 -4.01 -6.55
N GLN A 200 -29.46 -5.04 -6.19
CA GLN A 200 -28.82 -5.07 -4.88
C GLN A 200 -27.69 -4.06 -4.79
N THR A 201 -27.66 -3.31 -3.68
CA THR A 201 -26.67 -2.29 -3.42
C THR A 201 -25.64 -2.81 -2.42
N TYR A 202 -24.38 -2.52 -2.69
CA TYR A 202 -23.24 -2.96 -1.88
C TYR A 202 -22.37 -1.78 -1.45
N THR A 203 -21.80 -1.89 -0.27
CA THR A 203 -20.89 -0.89 0.27
C THR A 203 -19.47 -1.13 -0.23
N ILE A 204 -18.88 -0.11 -0.86
CA ILE A 204 -17.46 -0.05 -1.20
C ILE A 204 -16.78 0.92 -0.25
N CYS A 205 -15.91 0.41 0.63
CA CYS A 205 -15.08 1.20 1.54
C CYS A 205 -13.77 1.57 0.84
N PHE A 206 -13.34 2.84 0.90
CA PHE A 206 -12.08 3.27 0.31
C PHE A 206 -11.05 3.81 1.32
N ASP A 207 -11.40 3.89 2.60
CA ASP A 207 -10.49 4.07 3.75
C ASP A 207 -11.11 3.41 4.99
N GLU A 208 -10.56 2.28 5.43
CA GLU A 208 -11.07 1.54 6.60
C GLU A 208 -10.85 2.27 7.93
N HIS A 209 -10.04 3.32 7.93
CA HIS A 209 -9.80 4.17 9.11
C HIS A 209 -10.80 5.34 9.21
N ASP A 210 -11.62 5.57 8.18
CA ASP A 210 -12.66 6.60 8.17
C ASP A 210 -14.02 5.95 7.90
N PRO A 211 -14.95 5.90 8.88
CA PRO A 211 -16.30 5.36 8.69
C PRO A 211 -17.11 6.06 7.60
N ALA A 212 -16.77 7.30 7.25
CA ALA A 212 -17.42 8.07 6.20
C ALA A 212 -16.85 7.79 4.80
N ALA A 213 -15.69 7.15 4.73
CA ALA A 213 -14.97 6.87 3.47
C ALA A 213 -15.54 5.65 2.74
N LYS A 214 -16.80 5.72 2.34
CA LYS A 214 -17.52 4.67 1.64
C LYS A 214 -18.54 5.24 0.65
N PHE A 215 -18.83 4.47 -0.39
CA PHE A 215 -19.93 4.75 -1.32
C PHE A 215 -20.73 3.48 -1.59
N GLN A 216 -21.95 3.66 -2.11
CA GLN A 216 -22.81 2.56 -2.50
C GLN A 216 -22.65 2.27 -3.99
N ALA A 217 -22.59 1.00 -4.37
CA ALA A 217 -22.57 0.56 -5.74
C ALA A 217 -23.68 -0.48 -5.98
N ILE A 218 -24.37 -0.39 -7.09
CA ILE A 218 -25.36 -1.37 -7.51
C ILE A 218 -24.63 -2.56 -8.16
N TYR A 219 -25.16 -3.76 -8.03
CA TYR A 219 -24.66 -4.93 -8.76
C TYR A 219 -24.50 -4.62 -10.27
N GLY A 220 -23.39 -4.97 -10.86
CA GLY A 220 -23.11 -4.68 -12.25
C GLY A 220 -22.63 -3.25 -12.56
N GLN A 221 -22.48 -2.37 -11.56
CA GLN A 221 -22.08 -0.99 -11.75
C GLN A 221 -20.56 -0.82 -11.70
N PRO A 222 -19.91 -0.09 -12.65
CA PRO A 222 -18.50 0.26 -12.55
C PRO A 222 -18.21 1.10 -11.30
N LEU A 223 -17.10 0.81 -10.59
CA LEU A 223 -16.76 1.46 -9.33
C LEU A 223 -16.59 2.98 -9.46
N THR A 224 -16.05 3.48 -10.59
CA THR A 224 -15.93 4.92 -10.83
C THR A 224 -17.29 5.60 -10.97
N THR A 225 -18.26 4.93 -11.61
CA THR A 225 -19.62 5.44 -11.75
C THR A 225 -20.32 5.50 -10.40
N ALA A 226 -20.20 4.43 -9.61
CA ALA A 226 -20.76 4.37 -8.25
C ALA A 226 -20.15 5.44 -7.32
N ALA A 227 -18.83 5.60 -7.35
CA ALA A 227 -18.12 6.61 -6.57
C ALA A 227 -18.59 8.03 -6.90
N GLY A 228 -18.93 8.29 -8.16
CA GLY A 228 -19.44 9.59 -8.62
C GLY A 228 -20.84 9.94 -8.12
N GLN A 229 -21.60 8.95 -7.69
CA GLN A 229 -22.98 9.14 -7.18
C GLN A 229 -23.03 9.38 -5.67
N MET A 230 -21.89 9.33 -4.96
CA MET A 230 -21.89 9.59 -3.52
C MET A 230 -22.25 11.06 -3.22
N PRO A 231 -22.94 11.34 -2.09
CA PRO A 231 -23.45 12.69 -1.78
C PRO A 231 -22.40 13.80 -1.77
N ASN A 232 -21.15 13.46 -1.40
CA ASN A 232 -20.05 14.42 -1.27
C ASN A 232 -19.02 14.35 -2.43
N ALA A 233 -19.39 13.76 -3.57
CA ALA A 233 -18.49 13.60 -4.72
C ALA A 233 -17.79 14.90 -5.14
N ALA A 234 -18.51 16.03 -5.13
CA ALA A 234 -17.96 17.34 -5.48
C ALA A 234 -16.84 17.83 -4.55
N ALA A 235 -16.78 17.35 -3.30
CA ALA A 235 -15.72 17.72 -2.35
C ALA A 235 -14.35 17.17 -2.76
N PHE A 236 -14.31 16.02 -3.43
CA PHE A 236 -13.06 15.41 -3.94
C PHE A 236 -12.51 16.23 -5.10
N LYS A 237 -13.35 16.74 -6.00
CA LYS A 237 -12.92 17.59 -7.12
C LYS A 237 -12.23 18.87 -6.67
N LYS A 238 -12.62 19.43 -5.50
CA LYS A 238 -11.94 20.60 -4.92
C LYS A 238 -10.51 20.30 -4.47
N LYS A 239 -10.22 19.04 -4.11
CA LYS A 239 -8.90 18.59 -3.64
C LYS A 239 -8.02 18.12 -4.79
N ASP A 240 -8.59 17.41 -5.74
CA ASP A 240 -7.91 16.95 -6.94
C ASP A 240 -8.87 17.08 -8.14
N PRO A 241 -8.57 17.94 -9.15
CA PRO A 241 -9.45 18.18 -10.31
C PRO A 241 -9.71 16.91 -11.12
N ARG A 242 -8.87 15.87 -11.01
CA ARG A 242 -9.05 14.57 -11.64
C ARG A 242 -10.15 13.72 -10.97
N CYS A 243 -10.54 14.06 -9.74
CA CYS A 243 -11.64 13.43 -9.03
C CYS A 243 -12.99 14.00 -9.47
N VAL A 244 -13.26 13.95 -10.77
CA VAL A 244 -14.51 14.46 -11.36
C VAL A 244 -15.74 13.64 -10.94
N ALA A 245 -15.51 12.38 -10.59
CA ALA A 245 -16.54 11.41 -10.23
C ALA A 245 -16.22 10.74 -8.87
N GLY A 246 -16.20 11.51 -7.78
CA GLY A 246 -15.97 11.01 -6.43
C GLY A 246 -14.50 10.86 -6.06
N PRO A 247 -14.16 9.99 -5.08
CA PRO A 247 -12.82 9.86 -4.52
C PRO A 247 -11.80 9.23 -5.49
N ILE A 248 -12.24 8.51 -6.51
CA ILE A 248 -11.36 7.82 -7.45
C ILE A 248 -11.00 8.77 -8.58
N PRO A 249 -9.68 9.11 -8.78
CA PRO A 249 -9.25 9.92 -9.90
C PRO A 249 -9.63 9.27 -11.23
N THR A 250 -10.24 10.02 -12.15
CA THR A 250 -10.74 9.48 -13.41
C THR A 250 -10.58 10.51 -14.53
N GLU A 251 -9.96 10.11 -15.64
CA GLU A 251 -9.81 10.97 -16.82
C GLU A 251 -10.55 10.38 -18.02
N CYS A 252 -10.20 9.15 -18.44
CA CYS A 252 -10.70 8.58 -19.70
C CYS A 252 -11.91 7.66 -19.54
N GLN A 253 -12.13 7.06 -18.39
CA GLN A 253 -13.16 6.03 -18.10
C GLN A 253 -13.14 4.79 -19.01
N THR A 254 -12.17 4.72 -19.94
CA THR A 254 -12.01 3.61 -20.89
C THR A 254 -10.94 2.61 -20.48
N GLY A 255 -10.20 2.88 -19.39
CA GLY A 255 -9.05 2.10 -18.93
C GLY A 255 -7.74 2.47 -19.62
N ALA A 256 -7.73 3.44 -20.53
CA ALA A 256 -6.55 3.77 -21.33
C ALA A 256 -5.51 4.60 -20.56
N CYS A 257 -5.93 5.57 -19.72
CA CYS A 257 -5.03 6.51 -19.05
C CYS A 257 -4.34 5.97 -17.80
N GLY A 258 -4.87 4.91 -17.16
CA GLY A 258 -4.31 4.36 -15.91
C GLY A 258 -4.51 5.22 -14.68
N THR A 259 -5.27 6.31 -14.72
CA THR A 259 -5.46 7.23 -13.59
C THR A 259 -6.29 6.61 -12.45
N CYS A 260 -7.19 5.67 -12.75
CA CYS A 260 -8.15 5.10 -11.81
C CYS A 260 -7.70 3.78 -11.16
N TRP A 261 -6.39 3.58 -10.98
CA TRP A 261 -5.89 2.41 -10.26
C TRP A 261 -6.37 2.39 -8.80
N ILE A 262 -6.75 1.21 -8.36
CA ILE A 262 -7.11 0.91 -6.96
C ILE A 262 -6.41 -0.37 -6.51
N GLY A 263 -6.18 -0.47 -5.19
CA GLY A 263 -5.83 -1.73 -4.53
C GLY A 263 -7.05 -2.33 -3.84
N VAL A 264 -7.15 -3.65 -3.78
CA VAL A 264 -8.25 -4.37 -3.11
C VAL A 264 -7.76 -4.97 -1.81
N LEU A 265 -8.29 -4.50 -0.68
CA LEU A 265 -7.92 -4.97 0.65
C LEU A 265 -8.74 -6.20 1.07
N SER A 266 -10.01 -6.25 0.67
CA SER A 266 -10.90 -7.40 0.90
C SER A 266 -12.05 -7.42 -0.09
N GLY A 267 -12.65 -8.59 -0.30
CA GLY A 267 -13.79 -8.76 -1.21
C GLY A 267 -13.38 -8.70 -2.69
N ALA A 268 -12.18 -9.15 -3.03
CA ALA A 268 -11.75 -9.21 -4.43
C ALA A 268 -12.67 -10.12 -5.25
N GLU A 269 -13.13 -11.21 -4.66
CA GLU A 269 -14.11 -12.15 -5.22
C GLU A 269 -15.51 -11.54 -5.44
N ASN A 270 -15.79 -10.39 -4.85
CA ASN A 270 -17.01 -9.61 -4.98
C ASN A 270 -16.92 -8.50 -6.04
N LEU A 271 -15.87 -8.53 -6.84
CA LEU A 271 -15.64 -7.64 -7.96
C LEU A 271 -15.53 -8.47 -9.24
N SER A 272 -15.90 -7.92 -10.37
CA SER A 272 -15.82 -8.64 -11.65
C SER A 272 -14.41 -9.19 -11.91
N ALA A 273 -14.33 -10.31 -12.62
CA ALA A 273 -13.08 -10.86 -13.12
C ALA A 273 -12.26 -9.81 -13.87
N ILE A 274 -10.93 -9.91 -13.78
CA ILE A 274 -10.05 -9.01 -14.54
C ILE A 274 -10.15 -9.28 -16.04
N THR A 275 -10.20 -8.23 -16.83
CA THR A 275 -10.25 -8.38 -18.29
C THR A 275 -8.86 -8.52 -18.90
N PRO A 276 -8.71 -9.18 -20.09
CA PRO A 276 -7.44 -9.24 -20.81
C PRO A 276 -6.85 -7.85 -21.09
N PHE A 277 -7.69 -6.85 -21.29
CA PHE A 277 -7.28 -5.47 -21.44
C PHE A 277 -6.63 -4.91 -20.17
N GLU A 278 -7.24 -5.11 -19.00
CA GLU A 278 -6.64 -4.73 -17.70
C GLU A 278 -5.30 -5.41 -17.47
N VAL A 279 -5.21 -6.73 -17.74
CA VAL A 279 -3.96 -7.49 -17.62
C VAL A 279 -2.85 -6.87 -18.49
N THR A 280 -3.17 -6.51 -19.74
CA THR A 280 -2.22 -5.85 -20.63
C THR A 280 -1.75 -4.51 -20.07
N ARG A 281 -2.66 -3.74 -19.46
CA ARG A 281 -2.34 -2.45 -18.83
C ARG A 281 -1.48 -2.63 -17.56
N LEU A 282 -1.80 -3.59 -16.69
CA LEU A 282 -0.98 -3.93 -15.52
C LEU A 282 0.48 -4.23 -15.94
N LYS A 283 0.66 -5.10 -16.94
CA LYS A 283 1.98 -5.47 -17.45
C LYS A 283 2.72 -4.27 -18.04
N LYS A 284 2.03 -3.41 -18.80
CA LYS A 284 2.65 -2.22 -19.39
C LYS A 284 3.16 -1.23 -18.35
N ILE A 285 2.47 -1.09 -17.22
CA ILE A 285 2.85 -0.20 -16.13
C ILE A 285 3.89 -0.86 -15.20
N GLY A 286 4.13 -2.16 -15.33
CA GLY A 286 5.07 -2.91 -14.50
C GLY A 286 4.48 -3.38 -13.17
N TYR A 287 3.15 -3.39 -13.02
CA TYR A 287 2.50 -4.01 -11.86
C TYR A 287 2.56 -5.53 -11.92
N PRO A 288 2.78 -6.20 -10.78
CA PRO A 288 2.74 -7.65 -10.74
C PRO A 288 1.33 -8.17 -11.03
N TYR A 289 1.26 -9.19 -11.85
CA TYR A 289 0.03 -9.94 -12.10
C TYR A 289 0.28 -11.40 -11.74
N ASP A 290 -0.46 -11.90 -10.77
CA ASP A 290 -0.31 -13.24 -10.19
C ASP A 290 -1.07 -14.34 -10.95
N GLY A 291 -1.72 -13.98 -12.06
CA GLY A 291 -2.50 -14.93 -12.86
C GLY A 291 -3.90 -15.21 -12.31
N THR A 292 -4.29 -14.57 -11.20
CA THR A 292 -5.62 -14.79 -10.60
C THR A 292 -6.71 -14.00 -11.34
N GLU A 293 -7.93 -14.50 -11.24
CA GLU A 293 -9.12 -13.84 -11.81
C GLU A 293 -9.49 -12.56 -11.08
N HIS A 294 -9.14 -12.46 -9.80
CA HIS A 294 -9.45 -11.32 -8.91
C HIS A 294 -8.18 -10.77 -8.25
N PRO A 295 -7.25 -10.13 -9.01
CA PRO A 295 -6.00 -9.62 -8.47
C PRO A 295 -6.23 -8.42 -7.55
N VAL A 296 -5.25 -8.15 -6.68
CA VAL A 296 -5.32 -7.05 -5.72
C VAL A 296 -5.18 -5.65 -6.34
N ILE A 297 -4.70 -5.53 -7.57
CA ILE A 297 -4.63 -4.25 -8.30
C ILE A 297 -5.60 -4.26 -9.47
N ARG A 298 -6.45 -3.24 -9.54
CA ARG A 298 -7.52 -3.13 -10.53
C ARG A 298 -7.63 -1.72 -11.10
N LEU A 299 -8.21 -1.61 -12.31
CA LEU A 299 -8.68 -0.34 -12.86
C LEU A 299 -10.14 -0.13 -12.49
N ALA A 300 -10.45 0.81 -11.61
CA ALA A 300 -11.80 1.02 -11.09
C ALA A 300 -12.84 1.30 -12.17
N CYS A 301 -12.46 1.91 -13.29
CA CYS A 301 -13.38 2.14 -14.43
C CYS A 301 -13.69 0.85 -15.24
N LYS A 302 -12.96 -0.24 -15.01
CA LYS A 302 -13.17 -1.56 -15.61
C LYS A 302 -13.64 -2.59 -14.60
N THR A 303 -13.57 -2.26 -13.32
CA THR A 303 -14.00 -3.12 -12.24
C THR A 303 -15.47 -2.88 -11.91
N VAL A 304 -16.25 -3.94 -11.99
CA VAL A 304 -17.70 -3.91 -11.75
C VAL A 304 -17.97 -4.46 -10.35
N CYS A 305 -18.94 -3.85 -9.65
CA CYS A 305 -19.39 -4.28 -8.34
C CYS A 305 -20.27 -5.54 -8.45
N GLU A 306 -19.89 -6.60 -7.75
CA GLU A 306 -20.67 -7.83 -7.60
C GLU A 306 -20.96 -8.14 -6.13
N GLY A 307 -20.40 -7.34 -5.21
CA GLY A 307 -20.58 -7.47 -3.78
C GLY A 307 -19.82 -6.42 -3.00
N LYS A 308 -19.82 -6.56 -1.68
CA LYS A 308 -19.10 -5.68 -0.75
C LYS A 308 -17.59 -5.83 -0.92
N ALA A 309 -16.87 -4.71 -0.99
CA ALA A 309 -15.42 -4.70 -1.06
C ALA A 309 -14.80 -3.53 -0.27
N SER A 310 -13.53 -3.73 0.12
CA SER A 310 -12.70 -2.68 0.69
C SER A 310 -11.52 -2.43 -0.26
N ILE A 311 -11.35 -1.18 -0.67
CA ILE A 311 -10.33 -0.75 -1.62
C ILE A 311 -9.43 0.32 -1.02
N VAL A 312 -8.31 0.57 -1.64
CA VAL A 312 -7.47 1.74 -1.38
C VAL A 312 -7.15 2.45 -2.69
N ILE A 313 -7.16 3.78 -2.64
CA ILE A 313 -6.77 4.63 -3.76
C ILE A 313 -5.27 4.88 -3.62
N PRO A 314 -4.45 4.56 -4.65
CA PRO A 314 -3.00 4.71 -4.55
C PRO A 314 -2.58 6.13 -4.17
N PRO A 315 -1.59 6.31 -3.28
CA PRO A 315 -1.12 7.64 -2.88
C PRO A 315 -0.65 8.53 -4.04
N TRP A 316 -0.06 7.95 -5.09
CA TRP A 316 0.37 8.71 -6.27
C TRP A 316 -0.78 9.30 -7.09
N ASN A 317 -2.00 8.85 -6.89
CA ASN A 317 -3.17 9.52 -7.47
C ASN A 317 -3.48 10.86 -6.80
N GLY A 318 -2.82 11.18 -5.67
CA GLY A 318 -2.85 12.48 -5.03
C GLY A 318 -4.05 12.73 -4.10
N VAL A 319 -5.09 11.93 -4.15
CA VAL A 319 -6.33 12.15 -3.42
C VAL A 319 -6.18 11.95 -1.92
N LEU A 320 -5.69 10.80 -1.50
CA LEU A 320 -5.51 10.48 -0.08
C LEU A 320 -4.39 11.29 0.56
N ALA A 321 -3.33 11.58 -0.18
CA ALA A 321 -2.22 12.39 0.31
C ALA A 321 -2.60 13.84 0.65
N ASN A 322 -3.65 14.37 0.02
CA ASN A 322 -4.13 15.73 0.24
C ASN A 322 -5.35 15.77 1.18
N TRP A 323 -5.83 14.61 1.64
CA TRP A 323 -7.04 14.57 2.48
C TRP A 323 -6.81 15.23 3.83
N ASP A 324 -5.65 15.00 4.47
CA ASP A 324 -5.31 15.54 5.78
C ASP A 324 -4.65 16.93 5.73
N HIS A 325 -4.20 17.37 4.56
CA HIS A 325 -3.59 18.67 4.37
C HIS A 325 -4.36 19.42 3.29
N PRO A 326 -5.30 20.33 3.68
CA PRO A 326 -5.91 21.20 2.70
C PRO A 326 -4.79 21.93 1.93
N PRO A 327 -4.93 22.14 0.61
CA PRO A 327 -3.93 22.84 -0.15
C PRO A 327 -3.65 24.19 0.51
N ILE A 328 -2.37 24.49 0.74
CA ILE A 328 -1.92 25.81 1.14
C ILE A 328 -2.46 26.74 0.05
N ARG A 329 -3.43 27.59 0.41
CA ARG A 329 -3.94 28.61 -0.50
C ARG A 329 -2.78 29.55 -0.78
N GLY A 330 -2.20 29.46 -1.98
CA GLY A 330 -1.34 30.49 -2.54
C GLY A 330 -2.16 31.68 -3.00
#